data_34face94ef0d99d04609578ff6ee1527
#
_entry.id   34face94ef0d99d04609578ff6ee1527
#
_cell.length_a   1.000
_cell.length_b   1.000
_cell.length_c   1.000
_cell.angle_alpha   90.00
_cell.angle_beta   90.00
_cell.angle_gamma   90.00
#
_symmetry.space_group_name_H-M   'P 1'
#
loop_
_entity.id
_entity.type
_entity.pdbx_description
1 polymer ?
#
loop_
_entity_poly.entity_id
_entity_poly.type
_entity_poly.pdbx_seq_one_letter_code
_entity_poly.pdbx_strand_id
1 'polypeptide(L)'
;CRTDVYAIGALLFFMSRGDVPGKALEYRNEPEYRKLDRIIRGCMERKKEARYQSAKELQETLQELQDQLKERAAESRIVVFAGAAAGIGTTHAALGMSCFLTRNGCPALYQEAYDTDTVRVLAKNMGIKTDRTGVYRIGCGSILPYYGEAVKLPYLYFPVVIKDAGVIRPEETLPEADFYVLVCGGKWWEIDRSVNAAKTLRSRGKVILLFNHME
;
A
#
# COMPACT_ATOMS: atom_id res chain seq x y z
N CYS A 1 -7.41 24.96 25.48
CA CYS A 1 -7.30 24.54 26.89
C CYS A 1 -6.55 23.21 27.00
N ARG A 2 -5.68 23.01 28.01
CA ARG A 2 -4.86 21.80 28.19
C ARG A 2 -5.70 20.52 28.43
N THR A 3 -6.94 20.69 28.82
CA THR A 3 -7.92 19.59 28.96
C THR A 3 -8.37 19.10 27.59
N ASP A 4 -8.58 20.01 26.65
CA ASP A 4 -8.98 19.68 25.27
C ASP A 4 -7.86 18.95 24.53
N VAL A 5 -6.59 19.36 24.77
CA VAL A 5 -5.41 18.65 24.25
C VAL A 5 -5.41 17.19 24.72
N TYR A 6 -5.73 16.93 26.00
CA TYR A 6 -5.82 15.56 26.48
C TYR A 6 -6.96 14.78 25.79
N ALA A 7 -8.12 15.41 25.62
CA ALA A 7 -9.25 14.79 24.94
C ALA A 7 -8.94 14.45 23.48
N ILE A 8 -8.24 15.37 22.78
CA ILE A 8 -7.75 15.10 21.41
C ILE A 8 -6.77 13.93 21.41
N GLY A 9 -5.83 13.87 22.35
CA GLY A 9 -4.90 12.74 22.49
C GLY A 9 -5.62 11.41 22.72
N ALA A 10 -6.64 11.39 23.59
CA ALA A 10 -7.45 10.21 23.83
C ALA A 10 -8.25 9.77 22.59
N LEU A 11 -8.78 10.72 21.82
CA LEU A 11 -9.45 10.45 20.56
C LEU A 11 -8.48 9.88 19.51
N LEU A 12 -7.32 10.49 19.34
CA LEU A 12 -6.28 9.98 18.44
C LEU A 12 -5.83 8.56 18.83
N PHE A 13 -5.69 8.30 20.13
CA PHE A 13 -5.39 6.97 20.65
C PHE A 13 -6.48 5.98 20.26
N PHE A 14 -7.76 6.31 20.52
CA PHE A 14 -8.88 5.47 20.16
C PHE A 14 -8.94 5.21 18.65
N MET A 15 -8.81 6.24 17.82
CA MET A 15 -8.82 6.11 16.37
C MET A 15 -7.67 5.23 15.86
N SER A 16 -6.48 5.33 16.46
CA SER A 16 -5.31 4.55 16.05
C SER A 16 -5.33 3.10 16.53
N ARG A 17 -6.01 2.82 17.66
CA ARG A 17 -5.95 1.51 18.32
C ARG A 17 -7.30 0.80 18.48
N GLY A 18 -8.42 1.53 18.35
CA GLY A 18 -9.78 1.01 18.56
C GLY A 18 -10.07 0.63 20.01
N ASP A 19 -9.28 1.13 20.98
CA ASP A 19 -9.44 0.87 22.40
C ASP A 19 -9.35 2.16 23.20
N VAL A 20 -9.86 2.15 24.43
CA VAL A 20 -9.87 3.33 25.32
C VAL A 20 -8.52 3.48 26.02
N PRO A 21 -8.02 4.71 26.26
CA PRO A 21 -6.80 4.91 27.01
C PRO A 21 -6.96 4.39 28.46
N GLY A 22 -6.27 3.35 28.82
CA GLY A 22 -6.33 2.75 30.16
C GLY A 22 -5.43 1.53 30.34
N LYS A 23 -5.04 0.92 29.26
CA LYS A 23 -4.01 -0.12 29.23
C LYS A 23 -2.66 0.51 28.85
N ALA A 24 -1.57 -0.06 29.37
CA ALA A 24 -0.23 0.38 29.02
C ALA A 24 -0.09 0.59 27.51
N LEU A 25 0.47 1.74 27.13
CA LEU A 25 0.77 2.08 25.74
C LEU A 25 1.80 1.07 25.21
N GLU A 26 1.33 -0.09 24.73
CA GLU A 26 2.21 -1.01 24.03
C GLU A 26 2.62 -0.36 22.71
N TYR A 27 3.94 -0.19 22.56
CA TYR A 27 4.50 0.37 21.34
C TYR A 27 4.34 -0.60 20.20
N ARG A 28 3.87 -0.10 19.09
CA ARG A 28 4.05 -0.78 17.82
C ARG A 28 5.52 -0.60 17.42
N ASN A 29 6.16 -1.71 17.05
CA ASN A 29 7.56 -1.67 16.57
C ASN A 29 7.71 -1.02 15.19
N GLU A 30 6.62 -0.61 14.57
CA GLU A 30 6.59 -0.03 13.23
C GLU A 30 7.03 1.45 13.29
N PRO A 31 8.10 1.83 12.58
CA PRO A 31 8.70 3.18 12.67
C PRO A 31 7.72 4.32 12.41
N GLU A 32 6.74 4.08 11.53
CA GLU A 32 5.72 5.05 11.11
C GLU A 32 4.77 5.44 12.22
N TYR A 33 4.41 4.49 13.09
CA TYR A 33 3.51 4.77 14.22
C TYR A 33 4.23 5.43 15.40
N ARG A 34 5.56 5.36 15.46
CA ARG A 34 6.33 5.94 16.58
C ARG A 34 6.15 7.44 16.71
N LYS A 35 6.02 8.16 15.58
CA LYS A 35 5.82 9.61 15.60
C LYS A 35 4.42 9.96 16.10
N LEU A 36 3.39 9.29 15.60
CA LEU A 36 2.03 9.48 16.07
C LEU A 36 1.87 9.07 17.54
N ASP A 37 2.46 7.95 17.95
CA ASP A 37 2.45 7.51 19.35
C ASP A 37 3.14 8.53 20.28
N ARG A 38 4.21 9.20 19.81
CA ARG A 38 4.87 10.28 20.56
C ARG A 38 3.96 11.49 20.73
N ILE A 39 3.23 11.88 19.67
CA ILE A 39 2.26 12.98 19.72
C ILE A 39 1.13 12.64 20.69
N ILE A 40 0.55 11.43 20.58
CA ILE A 40 -0.49 10.97 21.48
C ILE A 40 -0.04 11.01 22.94
N ARG A 41 1.17 10.56 23.24
CA ARG A 41 1.74 10.64 24.60
C ARG A 41 1.88 12.07 25.08
N GLY A 42 2.45 12.94 24.25
CA GLY A 42 2.58 14.35 24.58
C GLY A 42 1.25 15.02 24.90
N CYS A 43 0.18 14.59 24.23
CA CYS A 43 -1.18 15.05 24.56
C CYS A 43 -1.69 14.49 25.92
N MET A 44 -1.33 13.25 26.22
CA MET A 44 -1.90 12.49 27.37
C MET A 44 -1.00 12.46 28.60
N GLU A 45 0.09 13.26 28.62
CA GLU A 45 0.96 13.38 29.79
C GLU A 45 0.16 13.66 31.09
N ARG A 46 0.60 13.03 32.20
CA ARG A 46 -0.07 13.20 33.50
C ARG A 46 0.02 14.63 33.98
N LYS A 47 1.18 15.26 33.86
CA LYS A 47 1.41 16.65 34.24
C LYS A 47 0.91 17.57 33.12
N LYS A 48 0.00 18.47 33.42
CA LYS A 48 -0.59 19.40 32.44
C LYS A 48 0.47 20.29 31.77
N GLU A 49 1.54 20.59 32.49
CA GLU A 49 2.67 21.41 32.04
C GLU A 49 3.54 20.68 31.00
N ALA A 50 3.54 19.35 31.01
CA ALA A 50 4.28 18.52 30.08
C ALA A 50 3.51 18.21 28.77
N ARG A 51 2.21 18.63 28.70
CA ARG A 51 1.41 18.50 27.49
C ARG A 51 1.72 19.62 26.49
N TYR A 52 1.26 19.46 25.25
CA TYR A 52 1.17 20.60 24.32
C TYR A 52 0.42 21.74 24.99
N GLN A 53 1.00 22.95 24.92
CA GLN A 53 0.51 24.10 25.67
C GLN A 53 -0.67 24.76 24.99
N SER A 54 -0.83 24.56 23.68
CA SER A 54 -1.95 25.08 22.90
C SER A 54 -2.42 24.09 21.83
N ALA A 55 -3.67 24.28 21.38
CA ALA A 55 -4.20 23.52 20.25
C ALA A 55 -3.43 23.84 18.95
N LYS A 56 -2.88 25.06 18.84
CA LYS A 56 -2.09 25.49 17.70
C LYS A 56 -0.77 24.72 17.61
N GLU A 57 -0.05 24.58 18.70
CA GLU A 57 1.19 23.79 18.77
C GLU A 57 0.95 22.33 18.37
N LEU A 58 -0.14 21.73 18.86
CA LEU A 58 -0.53 20.37 18.48
C LEU A 58 -0.88 20.29 16.98
N GLN A 59 -1.62 21.28 16.47
CA GLN A 59 -1.99 21.34 15.04
C GLN A 59 -0.75 21.44 14.15
N GLU A 60 0.21 22.30 14.49
CA GLU A 60 1.48 22.43 13.76
C GLU A 60 2.25 21.12 13.74
N THR A 61 2.36 20.43 14.88
CA THR A 61 3.04 19.11 14.96
C THR A 61 2.33 18.05 14.14
N LEU A 62 1.00 18.01 14.14
CA LEU A 62 0.22 17.08 13.32
C LEU A 62 0.34 17.40 11.83
N GLN A 63 0.39 18.69 11.47
CA GLN A 63 0.58 19.13 10.09
C GLN A 63 1.97 18.73 9.57
N GLU A 64 3.02 18.93 10.35
CA GLU A 64 4.37 18.48 10.02
C GLU A 64 4.43 16.96 9.78
N LEU A 65 3.77 16.18 10.66
CA LEU A 65 3.67 14.73 10.46
C LEU A 65 2.93 14.40 9.16
N GLN A 66 1.82 15.08 8.88
CA GLN A 66 1.04 14.86 7.66
C GLN A 66 1.86 15.17 6.41
N ASP A 67 2.62 16.27 6.42
CA ASP A 67 3.42 16.69 5.26
C ASP A 67 4.59 15.73 5.02
N GLN A 68 5.28 15.28 6.07
CA GLN A 68 6.29 14.23 5.97
C GLN A 68 5.73 12.91 5.42
N LEU A 69 4.49 12.58 5.79
CA LEU A 69 3.82 11.38 5.28
C LEU A 69 3.45 11.54 3.80
N LYS A 70 3.02 12.73 3.37
CA LYS A 70 2.74 13.04 1.94
C LYS A 70 4.00 12.97 1.09
N GLU A 71 5.11 13.56 1.55
CA GLU A 71 6.40 13.49 0.87
C GLU A 71 6.84 12.03 0.66
N ARG A 72 6.77 11.21 1.70
CA ARG A 72 7.08 9.78 1.59
C ARG A 72 6.17 9.03 0.62
N ALA A 73 4.88 9.36 0.58
CA ALA A 73 3.97 8.74 -0.38
C ALA A 73 4.29 9.13 -1.82
N ALA A 74 4.76 10.36 -2.04
CA ALA A 74 5.21 10.83 -3.35
C ALA A 74 6.51 10.15 -3.81
N GLU A 75 7.31 9.61 -2.89
CA GLU A 75 8.52 8.86 -3.18
C GLU A 75 8.28 7.38 -3.53
N SER A 76 7.06 6.87 -3.29
CA SER A 76 6.73 5.48 -3.59
C SER A 76 6.76 5.24 -5.10
N ARG A 77 7.50 4.22 -5.53
CA ARG A 77 7.53 3.78 -6.93
C ARG A 77 6.35 2.88 -7.22
N ILE A 78 5.59 3.23 -8.24
CA ILE A 78 4.44 2.44 -8.71
C ILE A 78 4.86 1.61 -9.91
N VAL A 79 4.73 0.29 -9.79
CA VAL A 79 4.98 -0.67 -10.85
C VAL A 79 3.69 -1.39 -11.19
N VAL A 80 3.22 -1.25 -12.43
CA VAL A 80 2.01 -1.94 -12.89
C VAL A 80 2.39 -3.19 -13.66
N PHE A 81 1.91 -4.34 -13.19
CA PHE A 81 1.96 -5.60 -13.91
C PHE A 81 0.71 -5.77 -14.74
N ALA A 82 0.87 -6.06 -16.01
CA ALA A 82 -0.22 -6.29 -16.94
C ALA A 82 0.09 -7.47 -17.86
N GLY A 83 -0.89 -8.30 -18.15
CA GLY A 83 -0.74 -9.50 -18.96
C GLY A 83 -1.21 -9.27 -20.40
N ALA A 84 -0.48 -9.78 -21.37
CA ALA A 84 -0.88 -9.76 -22.75
C ALA A 84 -2.06 -10.71 -23.06
N ALA A 85 -2.27 -11.73 -22.20
CA ALA A 85 -3.35 -12.70 -22.33
C ALA A 85 -3.78 -13.27 -20.97
N ALA A 86 -4.96 -13.86 -20.90
CA ALA A 86 -5.45 -14.54 -19.72
C ALA A 86 -4.61 -15.80 -19.43
N GLY A 87 -4.39 -16.09 -18.14
CA GLY A 87 -3.66 -17.28 -17.70
C GLY A 87 -2.13 -17.22 -17.87
N ILE A 88 -1.59 -16.07 -18.30
CA ILE A 88 -0.16 -15.90 -18.57
C ILE A 88 0.70 -15.75 -17.31
N GLY A 89 0.06 -15.68 -16.13
CA GLY A 89 0.74 -15.62 -14.84
C GLY A 89 1.03 -14.23 -14.32
N THR A 90 0.28 -13.20 -14.76
CA THR A 90 0.45 -11.80 -14.33
C THR A 90 0.39 -11.65 -12.81
N THR A 91 -0.67 -12.13 -12.18
CA THR A 91 -0.86 -12.11 -10.73
C THR A 91 0.26 -12.84 -9.99
N HIS A 92 0.68 -14.01 -10.52
CA HIS A 92 1.77 -14.76 -9.92
C HIS A 92 3.10 -14.00 -9.97
N ALA A 93 3.42 -13.38 -11.11
CA ALA A 93 4.61 -12.56 -11.28
C ALA A 93 4.59 -11.31 -10.37
N ALA A 94 3.44 -10.62 -10.27
CA ALA A 94 3.28 -9.45 -9.42
C ALA A 94 3.44 -9.80 -7.93
N LEU A 95 2.78 -10.84 -7.45
CA LEU A 95 2.92 -11.35 -6.07
C LEU A 95 4.36 -11.80 -5.79
N GLY A 96 4.96 -12.58 -6.71
CA GLY A 96 6.33 -13.05 -6.60
C GLY A 96 7.32 -11.90 -6.47
N MET A 97 7.18 -10.85 -7.28
CA MET A 97 8.03 -9.66 -7.22
C MET A 97 7.87 -8.91 -5.90
N SER A 98 6.64 -8.74 -5.40
CA SER A 98 6.39 -8.12 -4.10
C SER A 98 7.06 -8.87 -2.96
N CYS A 99 6.93 -10.19 -2.94
CA CYS A 99 7.60 -11.04 -1.95
C CYS A 99 9.13 -10.99 -2.09
N PHE A 100 9.65 -11.03 -3.30
CA PHE A 100 11.08 -10.95 -3.57
C PHE A 100 11.68 -9.64 -3.04
N LEU A 101 11.08 -8.50 -3.36
CA LEU A 101 11.54 -7.20 -2.89
C LEU A 101 11.53 -7.12 -1.37
N THR A 102 10.43 -7.55 -0.75
CA THR A 102 10.31 -7.51 0.71
C THR A 102 11.34 -8.40 1.41
N ARG A 103 11.61 -9.59 0.90
CA ARG A 103 12.66 -10.49 1.41
C ARG A 103 14.06 -9.90 1.28
N ASN A 104 14.29 -9.08 0.27
CA ASN A 104 15.58 -8.41 0.05
C ASN A 104 15.66 -7.01 0.70
N GLY A 105 14.82 -6.74 1.71
CA GLY A 105 14.89 -5.53 2.52
C GLY A 105 14.23 -4.30 1.91
N CYS A 106 13.50 -4.45 0.80
CA CYS A 106 12.67 -3.40 0.19
C CYS A 106 11.19 -3.71 0.41
N PRO A 107 10.54 -3.17 1.43
CA PRO A 107 9.12 -3.42 1.69
C PRO A 107 8.27 -3.06 0.47
N ALA A 108 7.54 -4.03 -0.06
CA ALA A 108 6.68 -3.83 -1.21
C ALA A 108 5.24 -4.22 -0.90
N LEU A 109 4.30 -3.43 -1.44
CA LEU A 109 2.87 -3.70 -1.37
C LEU A 109 2.41 -4.27 -2.71
N TYR A 110 1.79 -5.45 -2.69
CA TYR A 110 0.98 -5.90 -3.81
C TYR A 110 -0.44 -5.35 -3.68
N GLN A 111 -1.00 -4.83 -4.76
CA GLN A 111 -2.37 -4.31 -4.81
C GLN A 111 -3.09 -4.79 -6.06
N GLU A 112 -4.33 -5.23 -5.92
CA GLU A 112 -5.24 -5.38 -7.05
C GLU A 112 -5.57 -4.01 -7.64
N ALA A 113 -5.40 -3.84 -8.96
CA ALA A 113 -5.78 -2.61 -9.65
C ALA A 113 -7.28 -2.54 -9.92
N TYR A 114 -7.95 -3.70 -10.00
CA TYR A 114 -9.39 -3.85 -10.25
C TYR A 114 -9.98 -4.88 -9.30
N ASP A 115 -11.31 -4.91 -9.20
CA ASP A 115 -12.02 -5.86 -8.33
C ASP A 115 -12.03 -7.27 -8.94
N THR A 116 -10.95 -8.01 -8.66
CA THR A 116 -10.80 -9.41 -9.05
C THR A 116 -11.11 -10.39 -7.92
N ASP A 117 -11.29 -9.87 -6.71
CA ASP A 117 -11.49 -10.61 -5.46
C ASP A 117 -10.39 -11.63 -5.11
N THR A 118 -9.29 -11.65 -5.84
CA THR A 118 -8.19 -12.62 -5.69
C THR A 118 -7.56 -12.53 -4.32
N VAL A 119 -7.28 -11.31 -3.82
CA VAL A 119 -6.67 -11.09 -2.51
C VAL A 119 -7.59 -11.56 -1.38
N ARG A 120 -8.89 -11.24 -1.48
CA ARG A 120 -9.85 -11.65 -0.44
C ARG A 120 -10.04 -13.16 -0.39
N VAL A 121 -10.13 -13.80 -1.55
CA VAL A 121 -10.22 -15.28 -1.66
C VAL A 121 -8.96 -15.92 -1.09
N LEU A 122 -7.77 -15.43 -1.46
CA LEU A 122 -6.50 -15.93 -0.94
C LEU A 122 -6.43 -15.80 0.58
N ALA A 123 -6.72 -14.62 1.11
CA ALA A 123 -6.71 -14.36 2.55
C ALA A 123 -7.71 -15.23 3.32
N LYS A 124 -8.92 -15.41 2.77
CA LYS A 124 -9.96 -16.30 3.34
C LYS A 124 -9.47 -17.75 3.41
N ASN A 125 -8.89 -18.26 2.34
CA ASN A 125 -8.39 -19.63 2.28
C ASN A 125 -7.23 -19.88 3.24
N MET A 126 -6.43 -18.83 3.52
CA MET A 126 -5.33 -18.89 4.48
C MET A 126 -5.75 -18.54 5.92
N GLY A 127 -7.00 -18.18 6.18
CA GLY A 127 -7.50 -17.77 7.50
C GLY A 127 -6.89 -16.43 8.00
N ILE A 128 -6.43 -15.56 7.11
CA ILE A 128 -5.74 -14.32 7.44
C ILE A 128 -6.76 -13.18 7.48
N LYS A 129 -6.65 -12.34 8.52
CA LYS A 129 -7.45 -11.11 8.65
C LYS A 129 -6.63 -9.89 8.23
N THR A 130 -7.33 -8.85 7.80
CA THR A 130 -6.72 -7.54 7.55
C THR A 130 -6.18 -6.92 8.83
N ASP A 131 -5.13 -6.13 8.69
CA ASP A 131 -4.80 -5.15 9.70
C ASP A 131 -5.79 -3.95 9.65
N ARG A 132 -5.57 -2.96 10.50
CA ARG A 132 -6.46 -1.77 10.58
C ARG A 132 -6.40 -0.87 9.34
N THR A 133 -5.40 -1.03 8.50
CA THR A 133 -5.24 -0.29 7.24
C THR A 133 -5.86 -1.02 6.06
N GLY A 134 -6.48 -2.18 6.30
CA GLY A 134 -7.06 -3.02 5.26
C GLY A 134 -6.04 -3.91 4.53
N VAL A 135 -4.78 -3.91 4.97
CA VAL A 135 -3.71 -4.72 4.38
C VAL A 135 -3.71 -6.11 5.02
N TYR A 136 -3.61 -7.15 4.19
CA TYR A 136 -3.34 -8.51 4.63
C TYR A 136 -1.83 -8.77 4.66
N ARG A 137 -1.33 -9.38 5.72
CA ARG A 137 0.06 -9.80 5.86
C ARG A 137 0.17 -11.30 5.62
N ILE A 138 0.82 -11.71 4.53
CA ILE A 138 0.97 -13.11 4.12
C ILE A 138 2.46 -13.45 4.06
N GLY A 139 2.95 -14.21 5.02
CA GLY A 139 4.36 -14.60 5.08
C GLY A 139 5.29 -13.39 4.95
N CYS A 140 5.99 -13.28 3.82
CA CYS A 140 6.86 -12.14 3.52
C CYS A 140 6.17 -10.98 2.82
N GLY A 141 4.89 -11.10 2.45
CA GLY A 141 4.19 -10.12 1.60
C GLY A 141 3.14 -9.31 2.33
N SER A 142 2.97 -8.08 1.86
CA SER A 142 1.82 -7.23 2.19
C SER A 142 0.93 -7.15 0.96
N ILE A 143 -0.33 -7.53 1.09
CA ILE A 143 -1.26 -7.57 -0.03
C ILE A 143 -2.52 -6.78 0.26
N LEU A 144 -3.03 -6.09 -0.73
CA LEU A 144 -4.15 -5.19 -0.63
C LEU A 144 -5.18 -5.50 -1.72
N PRO A 145 -6.45 -5.78 -1.36
CA PRO A 145 -7.50 -5.94 -2.34
C PRO A 145 -7.87 -4.60 -2.97
N TYR A 146 -8.63 -4.64 -4.02
CA TYR A 146 -9.25 -3.45 -4.57
C TYR A 146 -10.36 -2.94 -3.64
N TYR A 147 -10.28 -1.67 -3.24
CA TYR A 147 -11.27 -1.01 -2.39
C TYR A 147 -12.09 0.07 -3.12
N GLY A 148 -11.95 0.17 -4.44
CA GLY A 148 -12.57 1.24 -5.24
C GLY A 148 -11.65 2.45 -5.42
N GLU A 149 -11.93 3.24 -6.45
CA GLU A 149 -11.11 4.41 -6.82
C GLU A 149 -11.20 5.56 -5.80
N ALA A 150 -12.32 5.65 -5.09
CA ALA A 150 -12.54 6.69 -4.08
C ALA A 150 -11.70 6.50 -2.81
N VAL A 151 -11.18 5.30 -2.58
CA VAL A 151 -10.39 4.99 -1.40
C VAL A 151 -8.93 5.36 -1.64
N LYS A 152 -8.51 6.48 -1.05
CA LYS A 152 -7.09 6.86 -1.03
C LYS A 152 -6.36 5.98 -0.02
N LEU A 153 -5.61 5.03 -0.54
CA LEU A 153 -4.84 4.10 0.28
C LEU A 153 -3.51 4.75 0.70
N PRO A 154 -3.08 4.54 1.95
CA PRO A 154 -1.80 5.05 2.42
C PRO A 154 -0.67 4.18 1.84
N TYR A 155 -0.13 4.54 0.68
CA TYR A 155 1.13 3.96 0.19
C TYR A 155 2.35 4.37 1.03
N LEU A 156 2.10 5.14 2.08
CA LEU A 156 3.07 5.81 2.96
C LEU A 156 4.15 4.91 3.55
N TYR A 157 3.92 3.61 3.54
CA TYR A 157 4.78 2.64 4.22
C TYR A 157 5.52 1.71 3.27
N PHE A 158 5.29 1.89 1.98
CA PHE A 158 5.83 1.01 0.97
C PHE A 158 6.60 1.81 -0.08
N PRO A 159 7.95 1.73 -0.11
CA PRO A 159 8.74 2.37 -1.14
C PRO A 159 8.43 1.86 -2.56
N VAL A 160 7.82 0.67 -2.64
CA VAL A 160 7.36 0.10 -3.91
C VAL A 160 5.94 -0.41 -3.77
N VAL A 161 5.07 0.00 -4.70
CA VAL A 161 3.70 -0.50 -4.84
C VAL A 161 3.60 -1.22 -6.18
N ILE A 162 3.28 -2.51 -6.11
CA ILE A 162 3.07 -3.35 -7.29
C ILE A 162 1.57 -3.49 -7.50
N LYS A 163 1.05 -2.90 -8.57
CA LYS A 163 -0.35 -3.01 -8.97
C LYS A 163 -0.52 -4.12 -9.99
N ASP A 164 -1.39 -5.06 -9.70
CA ASP A 164 -1.79 -6.12 -10.64
C ASP A 164 -3.00 -5.66 -11.43
N ALA A 165 -2.80 -5.38 -12.70
CA ALA A 165 -3.85 -4.98 -13.63
C ALA A 165 -4.46 -6.18 -14.39
N GLY A 166 -4.05 -7.42 -14.07
CA GLY A 166 -4.54 -8.59 -14.78
C GLY A 166 -4.23 -8.53 -16.27
N VAL A 167 -5.19 -8.86 -17.11
CA VAL A 167 -5.07 -8.81 -18.58
C VAL A 167 -5.39 -7.41 -19.08
N ILE A 168 -4.58 -6.90 -19.99
CA ILE A 168 -4.84 -5.61 -20.67
C ILE A 168 -6.13 -5.73 -21.49
N ARG A 169 -7.09 -4.87 -21.19
CA ARG A 169 -8.31 -4.70 -21.98
C ARG A 169 -8.28 -3.33 -22.67
N PRO A 170 -8.64 -3.24 -23.94
CA PRO A 170 -8.60 -1.97 -24.69
C PRO A 170 -9.45 -0.86 -24.06
N GLU A 171 -10.53 -1.24 -23.36
CA GLU A 171 -11.50 -0.30 -22.78
C GLU A 171 -11.11 0.15 -21.37
N GLU A 172 -10.17 -0.52 -20.70
CA GLU A 172 -9.80 -0.22 -19.34
C GLU A 172 -8.65 0.81 -19.26
N THR A 173 -8.84 1.80 -18.40
CA THR A 173 -7.79 2.78 -18.12
C THR A 173 -6.82 2.19 -17.12
N LEU A 174 -5.63 1.81 -17.58
CA LEU A 174 -4.57 1.32 -16.70
C LEU A 174 -4.12 2.40 -15.70
N PRO A 175 -3.80 2.03 -14.46
CA PRO A 175 -3.24 2.95 -13.48
C PRO A 175 -1.97 3.62 -13.98
N GLU A 176 -1.74 4.86 -13.56
CA GLU A 176 -0.45 5.53 -13.76
C GLU A 176 0.67 4.80 -13.01
N ALA A 177 1.85 4.74 -13.63
CA ALA A 177 3.00 4.01 -13.09
C ALA A 177 4.33 4.65 -13.50
N ASP A 178 5.35 4.45 -12.66
CA ASP A 178 6.75 4.73 -13.03
C ASP A 178 7.26 3.71 -14.06
N PHE A 179 6.79 2.46 -13.93
CA PHE A 179 7.15 1.35 -14.83
C PHE A 179 5.94 0.44 -15.07
N TYR A 180 5.83 -0.05 -16.30
CA TYR A 180 4.92 -1.13 -16.66
C TYR A 180 5.70 -2.41 -16.91
N VAL A 181 5.28 -3.51 -16.32
CA VAL A 181 5.80 -4.84 -16.60
C VAL A 181 4.74 -5.59 -17.40
N LEU A 182 5.01 -5.82 -18.67
CA LEU A 182 4.14 -6.62 -19.51
C LEU A 182 4.55 -8.09 -19.43
N VAL A 183 3.66 -8.90 -18.88
CA VAL A 183 3.83 -10.35 -18.87
C VAL A 183 3.37 -10.92 -20.21
N CYS A 184 4.31 -11.52 -20.93
CA CYS A 184 4.14 -12.09 -22.26
C CYS A 184 4.23 -13.63 -22.20
N GLY A 185 3.51 -14.31 -23.07
CA GLY A 185 3.71 -15.73 -23.31
C GLY A 185 4.72 -16.00 -24.40
N GLY A 186 5.27 -17.21 -24.39
CA GLY A 186 6.24 -17.67 -25.41
C GLY A 186 5.63 -18.40 -26.59
N LYS A 187 4.33 -18.60 -26.63
CA LYS A 187 3.65 -19.37 -27.70
C LYS A 187 3.40 -18.54 -28.92
N TRP A 188 3.53 -19.14 -30.12
CA TRP A 188 3.37 -18.44 -31.39
C TRP A 188 2.07 -17.65 -31.52
N TRP A 189 0.94 -18.13 -31.00
CA TRP A 189 -0.34 -17.45 -31.05
C TRP A 189 -0.51 -16.33 -30.00
N GLU A 190 0.47 -16.15 -29.12
CA GLU A 190 0.48 -15.10 -28.10
C GLU A 190 1.35 -13.91 -28.51
N ILE A 191 2.18 -14.08 -29.56
CA ILE A 191 3.14 -13.04 -30.00
C ILE A 191 2.41 -11.77 -30.41
N ASP A 192 1.41 -11.87 -31.28
CA ASP A 192 0.68 -10.69 -31.77
C ASP A 192 -0.01 -9.93 -30.67
N ARG A 193 -0.58 -10.65 -29.70
CA ARG A 193 -1.19 -10.05 -28.50
C ARG A 193 -0.15 -9.33 -27.66
N SER A 194 1.01 -9.95 -27.45
CA SER A 194 2.13 -9.36 -26.71
C SER A 194 2.67 -8.10 -27.39
N VAL A 195 2.81 -8.12 -28.71
CA VAL A 195 3.25 -6.96 -29.51
C VAL A 195 2.24 -5.81 -29.42
N ASN A 196 0.95 -6.10 -29.57
CA ASN A 196 -0.09 -5.08 -29.47
C ASN A 196 -0.20 -4.48 -28.07
N ALA A 197 -0.13 -5.32 -27.05
CA ALA A 197 -0.09 -4.89 -25.64
C ALA A 197 1.13 -4.02 -25.34
N ALA A 198 2.32 -4.40 -25.85
CA ALA A 198 3.53 -3.63 -25.70
C ALA A 198 3.44 -2.25 -26.38
N LYS A 199 2.85 -2.16 -27.58
CA LYS A 199 2.59 -0.87 -28.25
C LYS A 199 1.68 0.03 -27.41
N THR A 200 0.61 -0.51 -26.87
CA THR A 200 -0.33 0.21 -25.99
C THR A 200 0.37 0.75 -24.74
N LEU A 201 1.18 -0.06 -24.08
CA LEU A 201 1.88 0.36 -22.87
C LEU A 201 3.00 1.37 -23.14
N ARG A 202 3.72 1.24 -24.27
CA ARG A 202 4.80 2.17 -24.64
C ARG A 202 4.36 3.62 -24.78
N SER A 203 3.11 3.85 -25.16
CA SER A 203 2.54 5.20 -25.23
C SER A 203 2.28 5.81 -23.85
N ARG A 204 2.30 4.99 -22.78
CA ARG A 204 2.01 5.42 -21.41
C ARG A 204 3.26 5.58 -20.55
N GLY A 205 4.37 4.91 -20.87
CA GLY A 205 5.59 5.01 -20.08
C GLY A 205 6.63 3.94 -20.37
N LYS A 206 7.55 3.76 -19.44
CA LYS A 206 8.62 2.75 -19.53
C LYS A 206 8.03 1.34 -19.39
N VAL A 207 8.33 0.46 -20.33
CA VAL A 207 7.84 -0.92 -20.38
C VAL A 207 8.97 -1.91 -20.28
N ILE A 208 8.82 -2.88 -19.39
CA ILE A 208 9.69 -4.05 -19.25
C ILE A 208 8.88 -5.26 -19.74
N LEU A 209 9.45 -6.08 -20.59
CA LEU A 209 8.83 -7.31 -21.05
C LEU A 209 9.30 -8.47 -20.18
N LEU A 210 8.35 -9.20 -19.60
CA LEU A 210 8.62 -10.40 -18.82
C LEU A 210 8.00 -11.59 -19.58
N PHE A 211 8.83 -12.47 -20.09
CA PHE A 211 8.37 -13.69 -20.75
C PHE A 211 8.20 -14.81 -19.73
N ASN A 212 7.01 -15.39 -19.70
CA ASN A 212 6.65 -16.52 -18.86
C ASN A 212 6.26 -17.72 -19.72
N HIS A 213 6.42 -18.94 -19.19
CA HIS A 213 6.14 -20.20 -19.93
C HIS A 213 6.92 -20.31 -21.26
N MET A 214 8.21 -19.94 -21.25
CA MET A 214 9.10 -20.25 -22.36
C MET A 214 9.55 -21.72 -22.21
N GLU A 215 9.08 -22.55 -23.13
CA GLU A 215 9.56 -23.94 -23.32
C GLU A 215 10.72 -23.98 -24.32
#